data_d4b4d0bf8bbeace8d26f9fd7b55017d2
#
_entry.id   d4b4d0bf8bbeace8d26f9fd7b55017d2
#
_cell.length_a   1.000
_cell.length_b   1.000
_cell.length_c   1.000
_cell.angle_alpha   90.00
_cell.angle_beta   90.00
_cell.angle_gamma   90.00
#
_symmetry.space_group_name_H-M   'P 1'
#
loop_
_entity.id
_entity.type
_entity.pdbx_description
1 polymer ?
#
loop_
_entity_poly.entity_id
_entity_poly.type
_entity_poly.pdbx_seq_one_letter_code
_entity_poly.pdbx_strand_id
1 'polypeptide(L)'
;MLVLEKIAIFAAYFHHIQNHMANIKIMVCAHKNVALPKHEYFFPIQAGAAQHDIIPEYHADNTGDNISSKNPHFCELTCHYWMWKNEKADIVGLNHYRRYFDFERRWPMFSPDRSFTTIDYIDKPYIFPDLEKMLDTECDIILPPKRHYPYSVGTQYKVFHLVNDLNILRDVISDLSPDYLPAFDHLMNNENGYSGYNMFITRWKHFDGYSEWMFKILFEVERRVKLSPYPDQARIFGYMSERLINVYCMRQNLRVKYVPVIMPIEDKFINPSNLRYCYWKFRNSLAFNIS
;
A
#
# COMPACT_ATOMS: atom_id res chain seq x y z
N MET A 1 -24.04 -43.13 -23.16
CA MET A 1 -23.84 -43.14 -21.70
C MET A 1 -22.48 -42.53 -21.31
N LEU A 2 -21.35 -43.06 -21.79
CA LEU A 2 -20.00 -42.59 -21.45
C LEU A 2 -19.70 -41.10 -21.76
N VAL A 3 -20.30 -40.52 -22.80
CA VAL A 3 -20.08 -39.10 -23.19
C VAL A 3 -20.80 -38.13 -22.24
N LEU A 4 -22.02 -38.49 -21.81
CA LEU A 4 -22.80 -37.68 -20.87
C LEU A 4 -22.17 -37.67 -19.46
N GLU A 5 -21.61 -38.81 -19.02
CA GLU A 5 -20.87 -38.90 -17.77
C GLU A 5 -19.58 -38.01 -17.80
N LYS A 6 -18.84 -38.04 -18.91
CA LYS A 6 -17.66 -37.18 -19.07
C LYS A 6 -17.99 -35.69 -19.08
N ILE A 7 -19.13 -35.33 -19.71
CA ILE A 7 -19.62 -33.93 -19.70
C ILE A 7 -20.04 -33.51 -18.27
N ALA A 8 -20.73 -34.39 -17.54
CA ALA A 8 -21.12 -34.09 -16.16
C ALA A 8 -19.93 -33.99 -15.21
N ILE A 9 -18.90 -34.83 -15.34
CA ILE A 9 -17.66 -34.76 -14.58
C ILE A 9 -16.90 -33.49 -14.93
N PHE A 10 -16.83 -33.13 -16.22
CA PHE A 10 -16.18 -31.88 -16.67
C PHE A 10 -16.93 -30.64 -16.17
N ALA A 11 -18.27 -30.64 -16.21
CA ALA A 11 -19.08 -29.55 -15.68
C ALA A 11 -18.97 -29.42 -14.15
N ALA A 12 -18.96 -30.54 -13.42
CA ALA A 12 -18.74 -30.56 -11.97
C ALA A 12 -17.33 -30.10 -11.60
N TYR A 13 -16.32 -30.49 -12.36
CA TYR A 13 -14.93 -30.05 -12.19
C TYR A 13 -14.79 -28.56 -12.51
N PHE A 14 -15.44 -28.09 -13.58
CA PHE A 14 -15.45 -26.65 -13.93
C PHE A 14 -16.21 -25.82 -12.89
N HIS A 15 -17.33 -26.34 -12.39
CA HIS A 15 -18.09 -25.69 -11.30
C HIS A 15 -17.32 -25.69 -9.97
N HIS A 16 -16.56 -26.75 -9.71
CA HIS A 16 -15.67 -26.82 -8.54
C HIS A 16 -14.50 -25.85 -8.67
N ILE A 17 -13.89 -25.69 -9.85
CA ILE A 17 -12.84 -24.69 -10.12
C ILE A 17 -13.40 -23.27 -10.00
N GLN A 18 -14.57 -22.97 -10.56
CA GLN A 18 -15.20 -21.65 -10.43
C GLN A 18 -15.56 -21.28 -8.98
N ASN A 19 -15.92 -22.28 -8.17
CA ASN A 19 -16.21 -22.08 -6.74
C ASN A 19 -14.96 -21.94 -5.86
N HIS A 20 -13.75 -22.09 -6.42
CA HIS A 20 -12.48 -21.98 -5.69
C HIS A 20 -11.55 -20.86 -6.21
N MET A 21 -11.99 -20.03 -7.17
CA MET A 21 -11.19 -18.85 -7.53
C MET A 21 -11.30 -17.80 -6.42
N ALA A 22 -10.16 -17.42 -5.84
CA ALA A 22 -10.12 -16.38 -4.80
C ALA A 22 -10.73 -15.07 -5.31
N ASN A 23 -11.56 -14.46 -4.49
CA ASN A 23 -12.03 -13.10 -4.71
C ASN A 23 -10.89 -12.12 -4.41
N ILE A 24 -10.32 -11.53 -5.47
CA ILE A 24 -9.16 -10.62 -5.38
C ILE A 24 -9.61 -9.20 -5.70
N LYS A 25 -9.35 -8.26 -4.78
CA LYS A 25 -9.65 -6.84 -4.96
C LYS A 25 -8.43 -5.99 -4.66
N ILE A 26 -7.84 -5.43 -5.71
CA ILE A 26 -6.70 -4.51 -5.61
C ILE A 26 -7.22 -3.09 -5.81
N MET A 27 -7.39 -2.37 -4.72
CA MET A 27 -7.81 -0.97 -4.75
C MET A 27 -6.88 -0.14 -5.64
N VAL A 28 -7.44 0.72 -6.47
CA VAL A 28 -6.71 1.77 -7.16
C VAL A 28 -7.28 3.11 -6.70
N CYS A 29 -6.62 3.71 -5.71
CA CYS A 29 -7.08 4.97 -5.13
C CYS A 29 -6.78 6.15 -6.05
N ALA A 30 -7.80 6.92 -6.42
CA ALA A 30 -7.69 8.12 -7.23
C ALA A 30 -8.62 9.23 -6.70
N HIS A 31 -8.17 10.48 -6.81
CA HIS A 31 -8.96 11.67 -6.44
C HIS A 31 -9.43 12.47 -7.67
N LYS A 32 -9.16 11.97 -8.86
CA LYS A 32 -9.56 12.55 -10.14
C LYS A 32 -9.80 11.47 -11.17
N ASN A 33 -10.61 11.75 -12.17
CA ASN A 33 -10.84 10.83 -13.28
C ASN A 33 -9.57 10.73 -14.14
N VAL A 34 -9.00 9.52 -14.22
CA VAL A 34 -7.81 9.20 -15.02
C VAL A 34 -7.95 7.80 -15.61
N ALA A 35 -7.30 7.58 -16.75
CA ALA A 35 -7.19 6.24 -17.30
C ALA A 35 -6.39 5.34 -16.33
N LEU A 36 -6.86 4.11 -16.14
CA LEU A 36 -6.26 3.09 -15.28
C LEU A 36 -5.92 1.85 -16.11
N PRO A 37 -4.86 1.10 -15.75
CA PRO A 37 -4.61 -0.21 -16.36
C PRO A 37 -5.82 -1.12 -16.17
N LYS A 38 -6.09 -1.95 -17.19
CA LYS A 38 -7.24 -2.85 -17.18
C LYS A 38 -6.83 -4.23 -16.67
N HIS A 39 -7.45 -4.67 -15.59
CA HIS A 39 -7.38 -6.04 -15.07
C HIS A 39 -8.58 -6.29 -14.16
N GLU A 40 -9.09 -7.52 -14.14
CA GLU A 40 -10.25 -7.88 -13.33
C GLU A 40 -10.04 -7.72 -11.81
N TYR A 41 -8.80 -7.78 -11.34
CA TYR A 41 -8.47 -7.57 -9.92
C TYR A 41 -8.47 -6.10 -9.51
N PHE A 42 -8.37 -5.16 -10.44
CA PHE A 42 -8.39 -3.76 -10.09
C PHE A 42 -9.78 -3.30 -9.68
N PHE A 43 -9.81 -2.63 -8.55
CA PHE A 43 -10.99 -2.10 -7.91
C PHE A 43 -10.82 -0.58 -7.70
N PRO A 44 -11.21 0.24 -8.69
CA PRO A 44 -11.06 1.68 -8.62
C PRO A 44 -11.92 2.29 -7.52
N ILE A 45 -11.31 3.10 -6.64
CA ILE A 45 -12.00 3.82 -5.57
C ILE A 45 -11.66 5.30 -5.66
N GLN A 46 -12.69 6.15 -5.65
CA GLN A 46 -12.53 7.59 -5.55
C GLN A 46 -12.29 7.96 -4.09
N ALA A 47 -11.11 8.54 -3.82
CA ALA A 47 -10.74 9.06 -2.51
C ALA A 47 -11.35 10.45 -2.27
N GLY A 48 -11.96 10.67 -1.10
CA GLY A 48 -12.55 11.95 -0.74
C GLY A 48 -13.81 12.31 -1.50
N ALA A 49 -14.58 11.32 -1.94
CA ALA A 49 -15.83 11.52 -2.68
C ALA A 49 -16.85 12.40 -1.95
N ALA A 50 -16.75 12.54 -0.62
CA ALA A 50 -17.59 13.46 0.15
C ALA A 50 -17.32 14.96 -0.14
N GLN A 51 -16.21 15.29 -0.80
CA GLN A 51 -15.77 16.66 -1.03
C GLN A 51 -15.56 17.00 -2.53
N HIS A 52 -15.84 16.05 -3.41
CA HIS A 52 -15.61 16.16 -4.85
C HIS A 52 -16.79 15.58 -5.65
N ASP A 53 -16.91 15.98 -6.89
CA ASP A 53 -17.86 15.38 -7.82
C ASP A 53 -17.58 13.89 -7.99
N ILE A 54 -18.66 13.09 -8.06
CA ILE A 54 -18.57 11.64 -8.18
C ILE A 54 -18.04 11.26 -9.56
N ILE A 55 -17.06 10.35 -9.59
CA ILE A 55 -16.52 9.73 -10.80
C ILE A 55 -17.34 8.47 -11.08
N PRO A 56 -18.16 8.41 -12.15
CA PRO A 56 -19.14 7.35 -12.33
C PRO A 56 -18.54 5.93 -12.41
N GLU A 57 -17.32 5.81 -12.93
CA GLU A 57 -16.65 4.51 -13.11
C GLU A 57 -15.93 3.99 -11.86
N TYR A 58 -15.91 4.80 -10.77
CA TYR A 58 -15.22 4.44 -9.55
C TYR A 58 -16.20 4.21 -8.39
N HIS A 59 -15.85 3.31 -7.49
CA HIS A 59 -16.54 3.22 -6.21
C HIS A 59 -16.25 4.47 -5.38
N ALA A 60 -17.28 5.13 -4.89
CA ALA A 60 -17.12 6.31 -4.07
C ALA A 60 -16.88 5.91 -2.59
N ASP A 61 -15.82 6.45 -1.98
CA ASP A 61 -15.46 6.15 -0.59
C ASP A 61 -16.36 6.81 0.46
N ASN A 62 -17.44 7.49 0.03
CA ASN A 62 -18.41 8.19 0.89
C ASN A 62 -19.71 7.41 1.11
N THR A 63 -19.76 6.14 0.73
CA THR A 63 -20.92 5.26 0.94
C THR A 63 -20.73 4.37 2.17
N GLY A 64 -21.81 3.84 2.75
CA GLY A 64 -21.74 2.95 3.90
C GLY A 64 -20.97 3.53 5.10
N ASP A 65 -20.27 2.68 5.85
CA ASP A 65 -19.36 3.10 6.93
C ASP A 65 -18.07 3.69 6.33
N ASN A 66 -17.84 4.98 6.52
CA ASN A 66 -16.78 5.70 5.83
C ASN A 66 -16.18 6.86 6.64
N ILE A 67 -15.00 7.28 6.21
CA ILE A 67 -14.30 8.48 6.71
C ILE A 67 -13.92 9.41 5.54
N SER A 68 -14.69 9.43 4.46
CA SER A 68 -14.39 10.17 3.22
C SER A 68 -14.15 11.66 3.46
N SER A 69 -14.91 12.29 4.37
CA SER A 69 -14.72 13.70 4.75
C SER A 69 -13.36 14.01 5.40
N LYS A 70 -12.63 12.98 5.88
CA LYS A 70 -11.29 13.12 6.47
C LYS A 70 -10.17 13.02 5.43
N ASN A 71 -10.48 12.87 4.14
CA ASN A 71 -9.50 12.69 3.08
C ASN A 71 -8.37 13.74 3.05
N PRO A 72 -8.57 15.03 3.34
CA PRO A 72 -7.48 16.01 3.39
C PRO A 72 -6.33 15.63 4.33
N HIS A 73 -6.61 14.83 5.36
CA HIS A 73 -5.64 14.42 6.39
C HIS A 73 -5.28 12.94 6.32
N PHE A 74 -6.26 12.08 5.97
CA PHE A 74 -6.11 10.64 5.87
C PHE A 74 -5.70 10.16 4.48
N CYS A 75 -5.79 11.01 3.44
CA CYS A 75 -5.40 10.69 2.06
C CYS A 75 -6.06 9.38 1.57
N GLU A 76 -5.28 8.47 0.97
CA GLU A 76 -5.72 7.16 0.47
C GLU A 76 -6.29 6.23 1.56
N LEU A 77 -6.06 6.54 2.82
CA LEU A 77 -6.60 5.75 3.92
C LEU A 77 -8.13 5.82 4.00
N THR A 78 -8.78 6.82 3.38
CA THR A 78 -10.23 6.84 3.29
C THR A 78 -10.76 5.71 2.40
N CYS A 79 -10.06 5.40 1.29
CA CYS A 79 -10.34 4.22 0.47
C CYS A 79 -10.06 2.91 1.22
N HIS A 80 -8.94 2.86 1.95
CA HIS A 80 -8.57 1.71 2.77
C HIS A 80 -9.65 1.41 3.83
N TYR A 81 -10.11 2.44 4.55
CA TYR A 81 -11.17 2.31 5.55
C TYR A 81 -12.48 1.82 4.92
N TRP A 82 -12.86 2.44 3.80
CA TRP A 82 -14.08 2.07 3.08
C TRP A 82 -14.06 0.59 2.64
N MET A 83 -12.95 0.13 2.04
CA MET A 83 -12.76 -1.27 1.67
C MET A 83 -12.89 -2.20 2.88
N TRP A 84 -12.25 -1.85 3.99
CA TRP A 84 -12.28 -2.65 5.22
C TRP A 84 -13.69 -2.80 5.80
N LYS A 85 -14.49 -1.73 5.75
CA LYS A 85 -15.82 -1.69 6.37
C LYS A 85 -16.94 -2.21 5.48
N ASN A 86 -16.84 -2.02 4.17
CA ASN A 86 -17.98 -2.23 3.26
C ASN A 86 -17.80 -3.40 2.30
N GLU A 87 -16.58 -3.96 2.18
CA GLU A 87 -16.26 -5.00 1.22
C GLU A 87 -15.69 -6.26 1.90
N LYS A 88 -15.66 -7.35 1.16
CA LYS A 88 -14.96 -8.59 1.52
C LYS A 88 -14.23 -9.14 0.29
N ALA A 89 -13.08 -9.73 0.53
CA ALA A 89 -12.28 -10.41 -0.48
C ALA A 89 -11.37 -11.46 0.21
N ASP A 90 -10.79 -12.37 -0.56
CA ASP A 90 -9.79 -13.33 -0.04
C ASP A 90 -8.41 -12.67 -0.04
N ILE A 91 -8.13 -11.87 -1.08
CA ILE A 91 -6.90 -11.11 -1.24
C ILE A 91 -7.24 -9.65 -1.49
N VAL A 92 -6.60 -8.77 -0.76
CA VAL A 92 -6.76 -7.31 -0.86
C VAL A 92 -5.43 -6.64 -1.12
N GLY A 93 -5.43 -5.62 -1.97
CA GLY A 93 -4.28 -4.76 -2.17
C GLY A 93 -4.66 -3.30 -2.27
N LEU A 94 -3.66 -2.44 -2.19
CA LEU A 94 -3.80 -1.01 -2.40
C LEU A 94 -2.71 -0.52 -3.34
N ASN A 95 -3.13 0.03 -4.47
CA ASN A 95 -2.35 0.79 -5.42
C ASN A 95 -2.84 2.25 -5.47
N HIS A 96 -2.00 3.12 -6.02
CA HIS A 96 -2.44 4.46 -6.39
C HIS A 96 -2.60 4.57 -7.91
N TYR A 97 -3.41 5.48 -8.39
CA TYR A 97 -3.61 5.72 -9.82
C TYR A 97 -2.33 6.05 -10.61
N ARG A 98 -1.24 6.37 -9.93
CA ARG A 98 0.10 6.65 -10.51
C ARG A 98 1.19 5.70 -10.03
N ARG A 99 0.84 4.59 -9.36
CA ARG A 99 1.82 3.64 -8.80
C ARG A 99 1.23 2.25 -8.81
N TYR A 100 1.93 1.33 -9.47
CA TYR A 100 1.52 -0.07 -9.59
C TYR A 100 2.69 -0.98 -9.26
N PHE A 101 2.44 -2.16 -8.72
CA PHE A 101 3.48 -3.18 -8.55
C PHE A 101 3.98 -3.67 -9.90
N ASP A 102 5.29 -3.84 -10.08
CA ASP A 102 5.91 -4.31 -11.31
C ASP A 102 6.35 -5.77 -11.15
N PHE A 103 5.45 -6.69 -11.43
CA PHE A 103 5.70 -8.13 -11.32
C PHE A 103 6.53 -8.70 -12.47
N GLU A 104 6.65 -8.01 -13.57
CA GLU A 104 7.41 -8.48 -14.76
C GLU A 104 8.90 -8.24 -14.62
N ARG A 105 9.33 -7.46 -13.65
CA ARG A 105 10.71 -7.06 -13.49
C ARG A 105 11.58 -8.15 -12.90
N ARG A 106 12.54 -8.64 -13.70
CA ARG A 106 13.39 -9.81 -13.38
C ARG A 106 14.70 -9.51 -12.65
N TRP A 107 15.02 -8.27 -12.29
CA TRP A 107 16.32 -7.90 -11.73
C TRP A 107 16.23 -7.41 -10.27
N PRO A 108 16.30 -8.32 -9.28
CA PRO A 108 16.09 -7.93 -7.87
C PRO A 108 17.26 -7.17 -7.23
N MET A 109 18.51 -7.41 -7.66
CA MET A 109 19.69 -6.94 -6.91
C MET A 109 20.11 -5.49 -7.20
N PHE A 110 19.87 -4.99 -8.41
CA PHE A 110 20.20 -3.61 -8.82
C PHE A 110 18.98 -2.83 -9.32
N SER A 111 17.79 -3.35 -9.08
CA SER A 111 16.56 -2.69 -9.49
C SER A 111 16.26 -1.52 -8.55
N PRO A 112 15.97 -0.31 -9.08
CA PRO A 112 15.42 0.75 -8.24
C PRO A 112 14.10 0.28 -7.61
N ASP A 113 13.79 0.76 -6.41
CA ASP A 113 12.51 0.52 -5.74
C ASP A 113 11.31 1.02 -6.57
N ARG A 114 11.56 1.93 -7.51
CA ARG A 114 10.59 2.44 -8.47
C ARG A 114 11.22 2.69 -9.83
N SER A 115 10.41 2.57 -10.88
CA SER A 115 10.74 3.02 -12.23
C SER A 115 9.68 3.98 -12.73
N PHE A 116 10.09 4.87 -13.63
CA PHE A 116 9.17 5.76 -14.32
C PHE A 116 8.95 5.23 -15.74
N THR A 117 7.73 5.36 -16.22
CA THR A 117 7.35 4.99 -17.58
C THR A 117 6.42 6.04 -18.16
N THR A 118 6.21 6.02 -19.46
CA THR A 118 5.22 6.89 -20.11
C THR A 118 3.81 6.46 -19.76
N ILE A 119 2.86 7.36 -19.93
CA ILE A 119 1.44 7.10 -19.66
C ILE A 119 0.89 5.95 -20.51
N ASP A 120 1.48 5.69 -21.68
CA ASP A 120 1.10 4.57 -22.57
C ASP A 120 1.22 3.18 -21.92
N TYR A 121 1.89 3.09 -20.76
CA TYR A 121 1.91 1.88 -19.95
C TYR A 121 0.51 1.42 -19.54
N ILE A 122 -0.42 2.37 -19.36
CA ILE A 122 -1.80 2.11 -18.93
C ILE A 122 -2.58 1.33 -20.00
N ASP A 123 -2.23 1.48 -21.28
CA ASP A 123 -2.89 0.78 -22.40
C ASP A 123 -2.43 -0.68 -22.56
N LYS A 124 -1.36 -1.07 -21.88
CA LYS A 124 -0.86 -2.44 -21.90
C LYS A 124 -1.64 -3.33 -20.93
N PRO A 125 -1.83 -4.63 -21.26
CA PRO A 125 -2.36 -5.58 -20.30
C PRO A 125 -1.49 -5.60 -19.04
N TYR A 126 -2.11 -5.42 -17.87
CA TYR A 126 -1.41 -5.58 -16.60
C TYR A 126 -1.35 -7.06 -16.24
N ILE A 127 -0.20 -7.54 -15.79
CA ILE A 127 0.03 -8.94 -15.49
C ILE A 127 0.23 -9.12 -13.99
N PHE A 128 -0.66 -9.88 -13.36
CA PHE A 128 -0.48 -10.41 -12.02
C PHE A 128 0.08 -11.83 -12.08
N PRO A 129 0.99 -12.20 -11.17
CA PRO A 129 1.33 -13.60 -10.93
C PRO A 129 0.15 -14.31 -10.27
N ASP A 130 0.28 -15.61 -10.05
CA ASP A 130 -0.62 -16.36 -9.18
C ASP A 130 -0.46 -15.85 -7.72
N LEU A 131 -1.29 -14.87 -7.36
CA LEU A 131 -1.26 -14.22 -6.05
C LEU A 131 -1.64 -15.16 -4.92
N GLU A 132 -2.55 -16.11 -5.15
CA GLU A 132 -2.95 -17.11 -4.16
C GLU A 132 -1.75 -17.96 -3.77
N LYS A 133 -1.13 -18.60 -4.76
CA LYS A 133 0.05 -19.42 -4.54
C LYS A 133 1.17 -18.63 -3.87
N MET A 134 1.41 -17.39 -4.32
CA MET A 134 2.48 -16.55 -3.78
C MET A 134 2.24 -16.24 -2.30
N LEU A 135 1.01 -15.85 -1.93
CA LEU A 135 0.66 -15.51 -0.55
C LEU A 135 0.52 -16.72 0.36
N ASP A 136 0.36 -17.93 -0.18
CA ASP A 136 0.33 -19.16 0.62
C ASP A 136 1.74 -19.70 0.88
N THR A 137 2.60 -19.67 -0.14
CA THR A 137 3.87 -20.40 -0.10
C THR A 137 5.10 -19.51 0.11
N GLU A 138 5.10 -18.28 -0.42
CA GLU A 138 6.31 -17.45 -0.47
C GLU A 138 6.32 -16.31 0.56
N CYS A 139 5.15 -15.69 0.82
CA CYS A 139 5.05 -14.52 1.68
C CYS A 139 3.66 -14.38 2.30
N ASP A 140 3.55 -13.52 3.30
CA ASP A 140 2.28 -13.18 3.94
C ASP A 140 1.75 -11.82 3.43
N ILE A 141 2.68 -10.98 2.94
CA ILE A 141 2.38 -9.65 2.40
C ILE A 141 3.40 -9.25 1.33
N ILE A 142 2.92 -8.56 0.29
CA ILE A 142 3.74 -7.94 -0.73
C ILE A 142 3.77 -6.44 -0.46
N LEU A 143 4.97 -5.85 -0.42
CA LEU A 143 5.20 -4.42 -0.21
C LEU A 143 6.12 -3.84 -1.29
N PRO A 144 6.10 -2.50 -1.51
CA PRO A 144 7.17 -1.82 -2.23
C PRO A 144 8.52 -2.04 -1.56
N PRO A 145 9.64 -2.06 -2.30
CA PRO A 145 10.96 -2.15 -1.69
C PRO A 145 11.22 -0.99 -0.73
N LYS A 146 11.98 -1.25 0.34
CA LYS A 146 12.37 -0.20 1.28
C LYS A 146 13.13 0.92 0.56
N ARG A 147 12.71 2.14 0.81
CA ARG A 147 13.45 3.34 0.40
C ARG A 147 14.42 3.72 1.50
N HIS A 148 15.72 3.65 1.19
CA HIS A 148 16.79 3.94 2.15
C HIS A 148 17.22 5.40 2.14
N TYR A 149 17.55 5.90 3.32
CA TYR A 149 18.03 7.25 3.59
C TYR A 149 19.43 7.20 4.24
N PRO A 150 20.21 8.30 4.21
CA PRO A 150 21.52 8.35 4.89
C PRO A 150 21.43 8.54 6.42
N TYR A 151 20.23 8.37 6.99
CA TYR A 151 19.91 8.54 8.41
C TYR A 151 18.70 7.66 8.77
N SER A 152 18.41 7.54 10.07
CA SER A 152 17.31 6.69 10.54
C SER A 152 15.94 7.14 10.01
N VAL A 153 14.98 6.23 10.00
CA VAL A 153 13.57 6.51 9.63
C VAL A 153 12.99 7.60 10.52
N GLY A 154 13.31 7.61 11.80
CA GLY A 154 12.91 8.66 12.74
C GLY A 154 13.50 10.02 12.38
N THR A 155 14.78 10.08 12.02
CA THR A 155 15.39 11.32 11.52
C THR A 155 14.76 11.77 10.21
N GLN A 156 14.46 10.82 9.29
CA GLN A 156 13.74 11.12 8.06
C GLN A 156 12.40 11.80 8.35
N TYR A 157 11.63 11.27 9.30
CA TYR A 157 10.36 11.89 9.68
C TYR A 157 10.56 13.31 10.22
N LYS A 158 11.52 13.50 11.13
CA LYS A 158 11.82 14.82 11.76
C LYS A 158 12.28 15.87 10.76
N VAL A 159 12.93 15.48 9.66
CA VAL A 159 13.38 16.42 8.61
C VAL A 159 12.22 16.91 7.73
N PHE A 160 11.21 16.07 7.50
CA PHE A 160 10.14 16.37 6.55
C PHE A 160 8.79 16.70 7.22
N HIS A 161 8.61 16.36 8.49
CA HIS A 161 7.34 16.49 9.22
C HIS A 161 7.55 17.03 10.64
N LEU A 162 6.44 17.32 11.33
CA LEU A 162 6.49 17.85 12.70
C LEU A 162 6.89 16.76 13.70
N VAL A 163 7.95 17.03 14.47
CA VAL A 163 8.47 16.10 15.49
C VAL A 163 7.42 15.75 16.55
N ASN A 164 6.62 16.74 16.94
CA ASN A 164 5.57 16.54 17.94
C ASN A 164 4.55 15.48 17.53
N ASP A 165 4.21 15.42 16.26
CA ASP A 165 3.25 14.43 15.75
C ASP A 165 3.81 13.00 15.87
N LEU A 166 5.12 12.84 15.66
CA LEU A 166 5.81 11.56 15.86
C LEU A 166 5.82 11.13 17.34
N ASN A 167 6.05 12.09 18.25
CA ASN A 167 6.03 11.81 19.68
C ASN A 167 4.63 11.38 20.13
N ILE A 168 3.60 12.09 19.69
CA ILE A 168 2.20 11.72 19.96
C ILE A 168 1.88 10.32 19.41
N LEU A 169 2.32 10.01 18.19
CA LEU A 169 2.12 8.65 17.62
C LEU A 169 2.77 7.58 18.51
N ARG A 170 4.01 7.81 18.96
CA ARG A 170 4.71 6.89 19.85
C ARG A 170 3.98 6.70 21.19
N ASP A 171 3.52 7.80 21.79
CA ASP A 171 2.77 7.78 23.06
C ASP A 171 1.46 7.01 22.90
N VAL A 172 0.71 7.24 21.81
CA VAL A 172 -0.52 6.49 21.52
C VAL A 172 -0.26 4.99 21.34
N ILE A 173 0.83 4.60 20.65
CA ILE A 173 1.20 3.19 20.53
C ILE A 173 1.53 2.62 21.92
N SER A 174 2.26 3.35 22.75
CA SER A 174 2.57 2.94 24.13
C SER A 174 1.32 2.71 24.97
N ASP A 175 0.33 3.60 24.84
CA ASP A 175 -0.91 3.54 25.63
C ASP A 175 -1.87 2.44 25.16
N LEU A 176 -2.05 2.28 23.84
CA LEU A 176 -3.09 1.42 23.27
C LEU A 176 -2.61 0.06 22.78
N SER A 177 -1.32 -0.06 22.51
CA SER A 177 -0.73 -1.27 21.92
C SER A 177 0.76 -1.39 22.30
N PRO A 178 1.09 -1.47 23.61
CA PRO A 178 2.48 -1.42 24.10
C PRO A 178 3.35 -2.54 23.54
N ASP A 179 2.77 -3.65 23.13
CA ASP A 179 3.44 -4.78 22.47
C ASP A 179 3.93 -4.47 21.06
N TYR A 180 3.50 -3.38 20.43
CA TYR A 180 4.02 -2.86 19.16
C TYR A 180 5.16 -1.84 19.34
N LEU A 181 5.32 -1.29 20.55
CA LEU A 181 6.28 -0.24 20.82
C LEU A 181 7.75 -0.64 20.52
N PRO A 182 8.21 -1.87 20.87
CA PRO A 182 9.57 -2.29 20.51
C PRO A 182 9.83 -2.31 19.02
N ALA A 183 8.85 -2.77 18.21
CA ALA A 183 8.95 -2.77 16.74
C ALA A 183 8.94 -1.35 16.17
N PHE A 184 8.12 -0.45 16.74
CA PHE A 184 8.10 0.96 16.37
C PHE A 184 9.44 1.63 16.67
N ASP A 185 9.94 1.51 17.88
CA ASP A 185 11.22 2.10 18.30
C ASP A 185 12.39 1.55 17.47
N HIS A 186 12.37 0.25 17.16
CA HIS A 186 13.37 -0.36 16.27
C HIS A 186 13.33 0.24 14.87
N LEU A 187 12.15 0.32 14.23
CA LEU A 187 12.01 0.93 12.91
C LEU A 187 12.52 2.37 12.89
N MET A 188 12.12 3.16 13.89
CA MET A 188 12.40 4.59 13.89
C MET A 188 13.86 4.92 14.21
N ASN A 189 14.53 4.13 15.05
CA ASN A 189 15.86 4.43 15.54
C ASN A 189 16.98 3.59 14.88
N ASN A 190 16.70 2.34 14.51
CA ASN A 190 17.70 1.39 14.06
C ASN A 190 17.62 1.05 12.56
N GLU A 191 16.52 1.42 11.88
CA GLU A 191 16.39 1.22 10.44
C GLU A 191 16.59 2.54 9.69
N ASN A 192 17.21 2.48 8.51
CA ASN A 192 17.35 3.63 7.61
C ASN A 192 16.44 3.56 6.37
N GLY A 193 15.57 2.56 6.31
CA GLY A 193 14.66 2.36 5.19
C GLY A 193 13.32 1.77 5.60
N TYR A 194 12.28 2.16 4.90
CA TYR A 194 10.92 1.65 5.08
C TYR A 194 10.18 1.54 3.74
N SER A 195 9.20 0.63 3.66
CA SER A 195 8.25 0.57 2.56
C SER A 195 7.24 1.69 2.71
N GLY A 196 7.24 2.61 1.76
CA GLY A 196 6.32 3.75 1.72
C GLY A 196 5.12 3.52 0.80
N TYR A 197 4.43 4.61 0.48
CA TYR A 197 3.28 4.69 -0.44
C TYR A 197 1.99 4.05 0.05
N ASN A 198 1.92 3.48 1.25
CA ASN A 198 0.76 2.72 1.75
C ASN A 198 0.29 1.59 0.81
N MET A 199 1.17 1.15 -0.10
CA MET A 199 0.89 0.07 -1.05
C MET A 199 1.16 -1.29 -0.42
N PHE A 200 0.26 -2.24 -0.64
CA PHE A 200 0.41 -3.63 -0.22
C PHE A 200 -0.48 -4.57 -1.05
N ILE A 201 -0.21 -5.88 -1.00
CA ILE A 201 -1.13 -6.96 -1.37
C ILE A 201 -0.98 -8.05 -0.31
N THR A 202 -2.10 -8.52 0.26
CA THR A 202 -2.10 -9.52 1.32
C THR A 202 -3.42 -10.29 1.40
N ARG A 203 -3.47 -11.38 2.16
CA ARG A 203 -4.71 -12.07 2.51
C ARG A 203 -5.58 -11.19 3.41
N TRP A 204 -6.92 -11.37 3.31
CA TRP A 204 -7.90 -10.62 4.12
C TRP A 204 -7.58 -10.64 5.61
N LYS A 205 -7.15 -11.78 6.14
CA LYS A 205 -6.78 -11.93 7.55
C LYS A 205 -5.77 -10.87 8.03
N HIS A 206 -4.72 -10.63 7.24
CA HIS A 206 -3.69 -9.64 7.60
C HIS A 206 -4.16 -8.21 7.33
N PHE A 207 -4.95 -8.01 6.27
CA PHE A 207 -5.59 -6.73 5.97
C PHE A 207 -6.51 -6.29 7.11
N ASP A 208 -7.39 -7.18 7.57
CA ASP A 208 -8.34 -6.91 8.66
C ASP A 208 -7.62 -6.55 9.96
N GLY A 209 -6.67 -7.39 10.40
CA GLY A 209 -5.91 -7.13 11.61
C GLY A 209 -5.03 -5.88 11.54
N TYR A 210 -4.43 -5.58 10.37
CA TYR A 210 -3.69 -4.34 10.18
C TYR A 210 -4.62 -3.12 10.21
N SER A 211 -5.76 -3.19 9.55
CA SER A 211 -6.73 -2.10 9.49
C SER A 211 -7.29 -1.78 10.88
N GLU A 212 -7.69 -2.81 11.65
CA GLU A 212 -8.19 -2.64 13.01
C GLU A 212 -7.17 -1.93 13.90
N TRP A 213 -5.93 -2.43 13.91
CA TRP A 213 -4.86 -1.86 14.72
C TRP A 213 -4.49 -0.45 14.26
N MET A 214 -4.27 -0.24 12.98
CA MET A 214 -3.85 1.04 12.43
C MET A 214 -4.88 2.13 12.67
N PHE A 215 -6.15 1.89 12.37
CA PHE A 215 -7.19 2.90 12.56
C PHE A 215 -7.47 3.19 14.04
N LYS A 216 -7.38 2.18 14.93
CA LYS A 216 -7.41 2.41 16.38
C LYS A 216 -6.34 3.42 16.82
N ILE A 217 -5.11 3.25 16.33
CA ILE A 217 -3.99 4.17 16.63
C ILE A 217 -4.23 5.55 16.00
N LEU A 218 -4.54 5.61 14.71
CA LEU A 218 -4.66 6.87 13.99
C LEU A 218 -5.83 7.74 14.48
N PHE A 219 -6.96 7.15 14.88
CA PHE A 219 -8.07 7.92 15.45
C PHE A 219 -7.74 8.48 16.82
N GLU A 220 -6.95 7.78 17.62
CA GLU A 220 -6.51 8.35 18.91
C GLU A 220 -5.43 9.41 18.70
N VAL A 221 -4.53 9.25 17.72
CA VAL A 221 -3.59 10.31 17.33
C VAL A 221 -4.37 11.54 16.86
N GLU A 222 -5.42 11.39 16.05
CA GLU A 222 -6.28 12.49 15.59
C GLU A 222 -6.88 13.30 16.76
N ARG A 223 -7.23 12.63 17.86
CA ARG A 223 -7.74 13.31 19.06
C ARG A 223 -6.67 14.12 19.80
N ARG A 224 -5.39 13.76 19.68
CA ARG A 224 -4.29 14.37 20.45
C ARG A 224 -3.50 15.40 19.66
N VAL A 225 -3.48 15.29 18.32
CA VAL A 225 -2.67 16.22 17.49
C VAL A 225 -3.40 17.53 17.24
N LYS A 226 -2.61 18.58 17.08
CA LYS A 226 -3.08 19.82 16.48
C LYS A 226 -2.64 19.84 15.02
N LEU A 227 -3.61 19.71 14.11
CA LEU A 227 -3.33 19.71 12.67
C LEU A 227 -2.64 21.01 12.22
N SER A 228 -1.65 20.86 11.35
CA SER A 228 -0.97 21.99 10.73
C SER A 228 -1.93 22.76 9.81
N PRO A 229 -1.87 24.10 9.74
CA PRO A 229 -2.62 24.86 8.75
C PRO A 229 -2.07 24.70 7.32
N TYR A 230 -0.88 24.11 7.15
CA TYR A 230 -0.28 23.87 5.84
C TYR A 230 -0.74 22.52 5.28
N PRO A 231 -1.37 22.50 4.08
CA PRO A 231 -1.99 21.27 3.54
C PRO A 231 -1.04 20.07 3.46
N ASP A 232 0.19 20.25 3.01
CA ASP A 232 1.18 19.15 2.92
C ASP A 232 1.54 18.59 4.29
N GLN A 233 1.62 19.43 5.33
CA GLN A 233 1.91 18.99 6.69
C GLN A 233 0.66 18.41 7.38
N ALA A 234 -0.54 18.81 6.97
CA ALA A 234 -1.79 18.29 7.51
C ALA A 234 -2.10 16.84 7.10
N ARG A 235 -1.38 16.29 6.11
CA ARG A 235 -1.52 14.90 5.62
C ARG A 235 -0.85 13.85 6.53
N ILE A 236 -0.75 14.14 7.82
CA ILE A 236 0.07 13.39 8.79
C ILE A 236 -0.33 11.91 8.90
N PHE A 237 -1.62 11.59 8.81
CA PHE A 237 -2.08 10.20 8.97
C PHE A 237 -1.63 9.31 7.81
N GLY A 238 -1.61 9.85 6.58
CA GLY A 238 -1.01 9.17 5.43
C GLY A 238 0.48 8.91 5.63
N TYR A 239 1.22 9.88 6.16
CA TYR A 239 2.66 9.71 6.44
C TYR A 239 2.93 8.75 7.60
N MET A 240 2.10 8.76 8.65
CA MET A 240 2.23 7.84 9.77
C MET A 240 1.95 6.39 9.34
N SER A 241 0.89 6.16 8.56
CA SER A 241 0.51 4.82 8.11
C SER A 241 1.58 4.15 7.24
N GLU A 242 2.35 4.92 6.44
CA GLU A 242 3.51 4.38 5.73
C GLU A 242 4.56 3.75 6.65
N ARG A 243 4.67 4.19 7.90
CA ARG A 243 5.57 3.60 8.91
C ARG A 243 4.86 2.45 9.63
N LEU A 244 3.57 2.62 9.93
CA LEU A 244 2.81 1.63 10.71
C LEU A 244 2.69 0.27 10.01
N ILE A 245 2.61 0.22 8.66
CA ILE A 245 2.61 -1.07 7.94
C ILE A 245 3.90 -1.85 8.19
N ASN A 246 5.06 -1.18 8.24
CA ASN A 246 6.35 -1.80 8.52
C ASN A 246 6.41 -2.29 9.98
N VAL A 247 5.91 -1.49 10.92
CA VAL A 247 5.81 -1.86 12.35
C VAL A 247 4.91 -3.08 12.53
N TYR A 248 3.77 -3.11 11.85
CA TYR A 248 2.84 -4.24 11.89
C TYR A 248 3.51 -5.52 11.37
N CYS A 249 4.16 -5.46 10.21
CA CYS A 249 4.88 -6.59 9.65
C CYS A 249 5.96 -7.13 10.60
N MET A 250 6.74 -6.24 11.24
CA MET A 250 7.76 -6.62 12.21
C MET A 250 7.15 -7.29 13.44
N ARG A 251 6.12 -6.68 14.04
CA ARG A 251 5.48 -7.20 15.25
C ARG A 251 4.79 -8.54 15.02
N GLN A 252 4.14 -8.71 13.86
CA GLN A 252 3.46 -9.95 13.48
C GLN A 252 4.41 -10.99 12.86
N ASN A 253 5.69 -10.66 12.70
CA ASN A 253 6.70 -11.51 12.07
C ASN A 253 6.27 -12.02 10.68
N LEU A 254 5.68 -11.13 9.86
CA LEU A 254 5.20 -11.48 8.54
C LEU A 254 6.36 -11.67 7.56
N ARG A 255 6.24 -12.70 6.71
CA ARG A 255 7.14 -12.89 5.56
C ARG A 255 6.80 -11.84 4.49
N VAL A 256 7.68 -10.86 4.31
CA VAL A 256 7.48 -9.76 3.36
C VAL A 256 8.16 -10.06 2.04
N LYS A 257 7.43 -9.98 0.93
CA LYS A 257 7.98 -9.97 -0.43
C LYS A 257 7.99 -8.55 -0.97
N TYR A 258 9.15 -8.09 -1.40
CA TYR A 258 9.29 -6.76 -2.00
C TYR A 258 9.16 -6.84 -3.52
N VAL A 259 8.24 -6.05 -4.08
CA VAL A 259 8.00 -5.94 -5.52
C VAL A 259 8.18 -4.49 -5.96
N PRO A 260 9.03 -4.21 -6.96
CA PRO A 260 9.25 -2.86 -7.47
C PRO A 260 7.95 -2.16 -7.88
N VAL A 261 7.99 -0.82 -7.88
CA VAL A 261 6.85 0.02 -8.27
C VAL A 261 7.14 0.68 -9.60
N ILE A 262 6.17 0.61 -10.52
CA ILE A 262 6.17 1.39 -11.76
C ILE A 262 5.29 2.61 -11.61
N MET A 263 5.74 3.74 -12.13
CA MET A 263 5.07 5.04 -12.03
C MET A 263 4.84 5.62 -13.44
N PRO A 264 3.63 5.50 -14.00
CA PRO A 264 3.26 6.19 -15.24
C PRO A 264 3.27 7.72 -15.02
N ILE A 265 3.92 8.45 -15.91
CA ILE A 265 4.03 9.92 -15.87
C ILE A 265 3.68 10.51 -17.24
N GLU A 266 3.01 11.65 -17.23
CA GLU A 266 2.61 12.37 -18.45
C GLU A 266 3.78 13.12 -19.10
N ASP A 267 4.84 13.42 -18.32
CA ASP A 267 5.95 14.23 -18.77
C ASP A 267 6.98 13.40 -19.55
N LYS A 268 7.09 13.66 -20.84
CA LYS A 268 8.07 13.02 -21.75
C LYS A 268 9.53 13.41 -21.44
N PHE A 269 9.76 14.46 -20.67
CA PHE A 269 11.11 15.00 -20.39
C PHE A 269 11.74 14.44 -19.11
N ILE A 270 10.96 13.79 -18.25
CA ILE A 270 11.48 13.16 -17.04
C ILE A 270 11.79 11.69 -17.36
N ASN A 271 12.96 11.44 -17.93
CA ASN A 271 13.57 10.13 -17.89
C ASN A 271 14.66 10.14 -16.80
N PRO A 272 14.29 10.00 -15.52
CA PRO A 272 15.29 9.91 -14.47
C PRO A 272 16.08 8.65 -14.75
N SER A 273 17.36 8.81 -15.06
CA SER A 273 18.28 7.71 -15.27
C SER A 273 18.15 6.73 -14.09
N ASN A 274 17.66 5.53 -14.35
CA ASN A 274 17.55 4.47 -13.35
C ASN A 274 18.92 4.22 -12.67
N LEU A 275 20.03 4.43 -13.40
CA LEU A 275 21.40 4.36 -12.90
C LEU A 275 21.68 5.39 -11.80
N ARG A 276 21.28 6.65 -11.99
CA ARG A 276 21.44 7.70 -10.97
C ARG A 276 20.67 7.38 -9.70
N TYR A 277 19.48 6.83 -9.84
CA TYR A 277 18.66 6.44 -8.70
C TYR A 277 19.25 5.21 -7.96
N CYS A 278 19.73 4.20 -8.67
CA CYS A 278 20.43 3.05 -8.09
C CYS A 278 21.70 3.49 -7.32
N TYR A 279 22.48 4.41 -7.89
CA TYR A 279 23.65 4.99 -7.24
C TYR A 279 23.28 5.70 -5.93
N TRP A 280 22.24 6.51 -5.93
CA TRP A 280 21.75 7.19 -4.73
C TRP A 280 21.30 6.20 -3.65
N LYS A 281 20.56 5.17 -4.03
CA LYS A 281 20.10 4.11 -3.13
C LYS A 281 21.29 3.37 -2.49
N PHE A 282 22.25 2.95 -3.31
CA PHE A 282 23.46 2.29 -2.84
C PHE A 282 24.27 3.18 -1.88
N ARG A 283 24.52 4.42 -2.27
CA ARG A 283 25.22 5.39 -1.40
C ARG A 283 24.53 5.58 -0.06
N ASN A 284 23.22 5.73 -0.06
CA ASN A 284 22.47 5.96 1.18
C ASN A 284 22.46 4.74 2.10
N SER A 285 22.41 3.53 1.54
CA SER A 285 22.50 2.31 2.36
C SER A 285 23.87 2.12 2.99
N LEU A 286 24.94 2.54 2.33
CA LEU A 286 26.31 2.52 2.89
C LEU A 286 26.51 3.59 3.97
N ALA A 287 26.00 4.81 3.76
CA ALA A 287 26.21 5.93 4.67
C ALA A 287 25.65 5.67 6.08
N PHE A 288 24.56 4.88 6.19
CA PHE A 288 23.97 4.54 7.48
C PHE A 288 24.80 3.53 8.28
N ASN A 289 25.54 2.65 7.60
CA ASN A 289 26.38 1.64 8.27
C ASN A 289 27.74 2.19 8.73
N ILE A 290 28.05 3.45 8.44
CA ILE A 290 29.32 4.11 8.79
C ILE A 290 29.13 5.06 9.99
N SER A 291 27.88 5.38 10.35
CA SER A 291 27.51 6.25 11.48
C SER A 291 27.18 5.41 12.72
#